data_a1d743fc74766db329c27f3e2637dff6
#
_entry.id   a1d743fc74766db329c27f3e2637dff6
#
_cell.length_a   1.000
_cell.length_b   1.000
_cell.length_c   1.000
_cell.angle_alpha   90.00
_cell.angle_beta   90.00
_cell.angle_gamma   90.00
#
_symmetry.space_group_name_H-M   'P 1'
#
loop_
_entity.id
_entity.type
_entity.pdbx_description
1 polymer ?
#
loop_
_entity_poly.entity_id
_entity_poly.type
_entity_poly.pdbx_seq_one_letter_code
_entity_poly.pdbx_strand_id
1 'polypeptide(L)'
;MAITLAITGASGAAYGLRLLEQLILAKQVVYLLVSAPAQIVIDMETDLKLPSHPRAIQIYLSERYHAAPEQLHVFGREEWTAPVASGSAAPQAMVICPCTNGTLAALANGLSRSLIERAADVILKEQRKLILVHRETPLSVIQLENMLRLAKSGALILPANPGFYHRPENVNDIVDFIVARVLDHLGITHCLLQPWGMSAG
;
A
#
# COMPACT_ATOMS: atom_id res chain seq x y z
N MET A 1 -11.03 -10.76 4.73
CA MET A 1 -11.29 -9.65 3.77
C MET A 1 -10.21 -9.69 2.69
N ALA A 2 -10.53 -9.33 1.43
CA ALA A 2 -9.50 -9.21 0.39
C ALA A 2 -9.08 -7.73 0.25
N ILE A 3 -7.78 -7.48 0.20
CA ILE A 3 -7.18 -6.15 0.10
C ILE A 3 -6.15 -6.13 -1.02
N THR A 4 -6.20 -5.12 -1.89
CA THR A 4 -5.10 -4.86 -2.81
C THR A 4 -4.04 -4.00 -2.12
N LEU A 5 -2.80 -4.45 -2.13
CA LEU A 5 -1.64 -3.67 -1.74
C LEU A 5 -0.79 -3.40 -2.99
N ALA A 6 -0.56 -2.14 -3.31
CA ALA A 6 0.36 -1.75 -4.36
C ALA A 6 1.60 -1.07 -3.76
N ILE A 7 2.79 -1.47 -4.19
CA ILE A 7 4.06 -0.84 -3.81
C ILE A 7 4.61 -0.13 -5.04
N THR A 8 4.81 1.19 -4.95
CA THR A 8 5.36 1.98 -6.04
C THR A 8 6.74 2.54 -5.69
N GLY A 9 7.44 3.12 -6.66
CA GLY A 9 8.87 3.45 -6.56
C GLY A 9 9.20 4.72 -5.76
N ALA A 10 8.40 5.10 -4.77
CA ALA A 10 8.81 6.13 -3.81
C ALA A 10 9.69 5.51 -2.71
N SER A 11 10.63 6.27 -2.15
CA SER A 11 11.38 5.84 -0.97
C SER A 11 10.42 5.56 0.20
N GLY A 12 10.78 4.61 1.06
CA GLY A 12 9.90 4.10 2.12
C GLY A 12 9.32 2.73 1.77
N ALA A 13 10.07 1.89 1.04
CA ALA A 13 9.70 0.50 0.78
C ALA A 13 9.35 -0.25 2.07
N ALA A 14 10.00 0.10 3.18
CA ALA A 14 9.73 -0.47 4.50
C ALA A 14 8.27 -0.34 4.92
N TYR A 15 7.58 0.76 4.60
CA TYR A 15 6.14 0.92 4.91
C TYR A 15 5.29 -0.14 4.20
N GLY A 16 5.52 -0.34 2.89
CA GLY A 16 4.77 -1.30 2.09
C GLY A 16 5.03 -2.76 2.51
N LEU A 17 6.28 -3.10 2.79
CA LEU A 17 6.68 -4.43 3.23
C LEU A 17 6.14 -4.75 4.62
N ARG A 18 6.23 -3.79 5.55
CA ARG A 18 5.68 -3.94 6.90
C ARG A 18 4.16 -4.05 6.89
N LEU A 19 3.49 -3.27 6.02
CA LEU A 19 2.04 -3.38 5.84
C LEU A 19 1.66 -4.77 5.29
N LEU A 20 2.40 -5.30 4.30
CA LEU A 20 2.18 -6.65 3.79
C LEU A 20 2.27 -7.69 4.91
N GLU A 21 3.32 -7.63 5.72
CA GLU A 21 3.50 -8.52 6.88
C GLU A 21 2.31 -8.45 7.83
N GLN A 22 1.88 -7.25 8.21
CA GLN A 22 0.76 -7.07 9.14
C GLN A 22 -0.58 -7.57 8.56
N LEU A 23 -0.82 -7.37 7.26
CA LEU A 23 -2.00 -7.90 6.58
C LEU A 23 -2.01 -9.45 6.58
N ILE A 24 -0.86 -10.07 6.37
CA ILE A 24 -0.71 -11.53 6.44
C ILE A 24 -0.95 -12.03 7.88
N LEU A 25 -0.34 -11.40 8.88
CA LEU A 25 -0.55 -11.74 10.29
C LEU A 25 -2.03 -11.60 10.70
N ALA A 26 -2.71 -10.57 10.18
CA ALA A 26 -4.14 -10.35 10.39
C ALA A 26 -5.04 -11.27 9.53
N LYS A 27 -4.47 -12.30 8.89
CA LYS A 27 -5.17 -13.31 8.07
C LYS A 27 -6.02 -12.71 6.94
N GLN A 28 -5.60 -11.59 6.38
CA GLN A 28 -6.24 -11.00 5.21
C GLN A 28 -5.75 -11.70 3.93
N VAL A 29 -6.61 -11.78 2.92
CA VAL A 29 -6.19 -12.14 1.56
C VAL A 29 -5.60 -10.90 0.90
N VAL A 30 -4.37 -11.00 0.41
CA VAL A 30 -3.64 -9.86 -0.17
C VAL A 30 -3.41 -10.07 -1.66
N TYR A 31 -3.88 -9.12 -2.47
CA TYR A 31 -3.54 -8.99 -3.88
C TYR A 31 -2.42 -7.96 -4.01
N LEU A 32 -1.19 -8.44 -4.18
CA LEU A 32 0.01 -7.60 -4.22
C LEU A 32 0.37 -7.21 -5.65
N LEU A 33 0.60 -5.91 -5.86
CA LEU A 33 1.07 -5.31 -7.10
C LEU A 33 2.37 -4.56 -6.83
N VAL A 34 3.47 -4.92 -7.50
CA VAL A 34 4.77 -4.27 -7.31
C VAL A 34 5.19 -3.65 -8.63
N SER A 35 5.41 -2.33 -8.65
CA SER A 35 5.91 -1.66 -9.85
C SER A 35 7.40 -1.95 -10.08
N ALA A 36 7.86 -1.87 -11.34
CA ALA A 36 9.29 -2.05 -11.62
C ALA A 36 10.20 -1.05 -10.86
N PRO A 37 9.85 0.25 -10.75
CA PRO A 37 10.60 1.16 -9.87
C PRO A 37 10.57 0.76 -8.38
N ALA A 38 9.48 0.13 -7.90
CA ALA A 38 9.43 -0.33 -6.52
C ALA A 38 10.44 -1.46 -6.25
N GLN A 39 10.65 -2.37 -7.20
CA GLN A 39 11.67 -3.42 -7.04
C GLN A 39 13.08 -2.84 -6.86
N ILE A 40 13.39 -1.77 -7.62
CA ILE A 40 14.67 -1.06 -7.48
C ILE A 40 14.79 -0.43 -6.09
N VAL A 41 13.75 0.26 -5.62
CA VAL A 41 13.77 0.92 -4.31
C VAL A 41 13.84 -0.10 -3.17
N ILE A 42 13.13 -1.23 -3.27
CA ILE A 42 13.21 -2.32 -2.29
C ILE A 42 14.65 -2.86 -2.20
N ASP A 43 15.31 -3.12 -3.33
CA ASP A 43 16.71 -3.59 -3.34
C ASP A 43 17.69 -2.55 -2.77
N MET A 44 17.42 -1.25 -2.95
CA MET A 44 18.26 -0.17 -2.44
C MET A 44 18.07 0.10 -0.94
N GLU A 45 16.86 -0.07 -0.42
CA GLU A 45 16.50 0.35 0.95
C GLU A 45 16.43 -0.82 1.94
N THR A 46 16.45 -2.06 1.45
CA THR A 46 16.26 -3.26 2.29
C THR A 46 17.19 -4.39 1.86
N ASP A 47 17.28 -5.43 2.68
CA ASP A 47 18.02 -6.65 2.34
C ASP A 47 17.26 -7.58 1.38
N LEU A 48 16.13 -7.12 0.83
CA LEU A 48 15.26 -7.91 -0.03
C LEU A 48 15.59 -7.71 -1.50
N LYS A 49 15.89 -8.81 -2.19
CA LYS A 49 16.01 -8.86 -3.64
C LYS A 49 14.83 -9.64 -4.21
N LEU A 50 13.83 -8.92 -4.69
CA LEU A 50 12.65 -9.55 -5.27
C LEU A 50 13.00 -10.18 -6.61
N PRO A 51 12.53 -11.40 -6.90
CA PRO A 51 12.59 -11.97 -8.24
C PRO A 51 11.84 -11.10 -9.26
N SER A 52 12.16 -11.24 -10.55
CA SER A 52 11.52 -10.45 -11.60
C SER A 52 10.10 -10.90 -11.94
N HIS A 53 9.78 -12.19 -11.75
CA HIS A 53 8.52 -12.78 -12.18
C HIS A 53 7.48 -12.79 -11.02
N PRO A 54 6.22 -12.37 -11.24
CA PRO A 54 5.19 -12.29 -10.19
C PRO A 54 5.02 -13.58 -9.38
N ARG A 55 4.97 -14.73 -10.05
CA ARG A 55 4.87 -16.03 -9.38
C ARG A 55 6.05 -16.32 -8.43
N ALA A 56 7.26 -15.95 -8.84
CA ALA A 56 8.45 -16.13 -8.00
C ALA A 56 8.45 -15.16 -6.81
N ILE A 57 7.98 -13.90 -7.01
CA ILE A 57 7.75 -12.95 -5.91
C ILE A 57 6.74 -13.52 -4.92
N GLN A 58 5.63 -14.09 -5.40
CA GLN A 58 4.60 -14.69 -4.55
C GLN A 58 5.18 -15.80 -3.67
N ILE A 59 5.93 -16.74 -4.25
CA ILE A 59 6.56 -17.85 -3.51
C ILE A 59 7.51 -17.28 -2.46
N TYR A 60 8.43 -16.41 -2.87
CA TYR A 60 9.43 -15.82 -2.00
C TYR A 60 8.83 -15.06 -0.80
N LEU A 61 7.84 -14.21 -1.04
CA LEU A 61 7.20 -13.43 0.02
C LEU A 61 6.25 -14.28 0.88
N SER A 62 5.61 -15.32 0.32
CA SER A 62 4.80 -16.26 1.09
C SER A 62 5.64 -17.04 2.08
N GLU A 63 6.81 -17.53 1.68
CA GLU A 63 7.76 -18.20 2.57
C GLU A 63 8.27 -17.26 3.66
N ARG A 64 8.69 -16.04 3.26
CA ARG A 64 9.26 -15.05 4.18
C ARG A 64 8.29 -14.61 5.27
N TYR A 65 7.03 -14.37 4.93
CA TYR A 65 6.01 -13.89 5.87
C TYR A 65 5.08 -14.99 6.38
N HIS A 66 5.38 -16.26 6.09
CA HIS A 66 4.59 -17.42 6.51
C HIS A 66 3.11 -17.30 6.12
N ALA A 67 2.85 -16.82 4.90
CA ALA A 67 1.48 -16.71 4.40
C ALA A 67 0.84 -18.09 4.25
N ALA A 68 -0.41 -18.21 4.68
CA ALA A 68 -1.17 -19.42 4.46
C ALA A 68 -1.44 -19.65 2.94
N PRO A 69 -1.73 -20.88 2.52
CA PRO A 69 -2.14 -21.13 1.14
C PRO A 69 -3.27 -20.17 0.70
N GLU A 70 -3.18 -19.65 -0.52
CA GLU A 70 -4.16 -18.71 -1.12
C GLU A 70 -4.33 -17.38 -0.37
N GLN A 71 -3.44 -17.04 0.55
CA GLN A 71 -3.50 -15.79 1.29
C GLN A 71 -2.81 -14.63 0.55
N LEU A 72 -1.73 -14.91 -0.18
CA LEU A 72 -0.99 -13.93 -0.97
C LEU A 72 -1.02 -14.29 -2.45
N HIS A 73 -1.47 -13.35 -3.27
CA HIS A 73 -1.44 -13.45 -4.73
C HIS A 73 -0.68 -12.25 -5.29
N VAL A 74 0.25 -12.49 -6.20
CA VAL A 74 1.04 -11.42 -6.84
C VAL A 74 0.72 -11.39 -8.33
N PHE A 75 0.32 -10.22 -8.83
CA PHE A 75 -0.05 -10.02 -10.22
C PHE A 75 0.95 -9.15 -10.96
N GLY A 76 1.13 -9.42 -12.24
CA GLY A 76 1.98 -8.65 -13.14
C GLY A 76 1.37 -7.31 -13.53
N ARG A 77 2.20 -6.42 -14.06
CA ARG A 77 1.81 -5.06 -14.47
C ARG A 77 0.65 -5.03 -15.48
N GLU A 78 0.60 -6.01 -16.38
CA GLU A 78 -0.34 -6.08 -17.51
C GLU A 78 -1.27 -7.29 -17.42
N GLU A 79 -1.46 -7.81 -16.22
CA GLU A 79 -2.33 -8.97 -15.98
C GLU A 79 -3.80 -8.54 -15.84
N TRP A 80 -4.37 -8.08 -16.96
CA TRP A 80 -5.71 -7.49 -17.04
C TRP A 80 -6.85 -8.46 -16.68
N THR A 81 -6.57 -9.74 -16.57
CA THR A 81 -7.52 -10.78 -16.14
C THR A 81 -7.55 -10.98 -14.62
N ALA A 82 -6.66 -10.30 -13.89
CA ALA A 82 -6.62 -10.37 -12.43
C ALA A 82 -7.93 -9.82 -11.81
N PRO A 83 -8.38 -10.36 -10.66
CA PRO A 83 -9.62 -9.93 -9.99
C PRO A 83 -9.69 -8.42 -9.73
N VAL A 84 -8.55 -7.79 -9.46
CA VAL A 84 -8.45 -6.35 -9.18
C VAL A 84 -8.79 -5.46 -10.38
N ALA A 85 -8.80 -5.99 -11.59
CA ALA A 85 -9.10 -5.24 -12.82
C ALA A 85 -10.60 -5.05 -13.08
N SER A 86 -11.48 -5.76 -12.36
CA SER A 86 -12.92 -5.75 -12.59
C SER A 86 -13.71 -5.40 -11.33
N GLY A 87 -14.76 -4.57 -11.47
CA GLY A 87 -15.63 -4.17 -10.35
C GLY A 87 -16.36 -5.34 -9.71
N SER A 88 -16.76 -6.37 -10.49
CA SER A 88 -17.48 -7.54 -9.98
C SER A 88 -16.65 -8.42 -9.04
N ALA A 89 -15.33 -8.38 -9.17
CA ALA A 89 -14.38 -9.14 -8.34
C ALA A 89 -13.48 -8.24 -7.47
N ALA A 90 -13.73 -6.94 -7.47
CA ALA A 90 -12.88 -5.98 -6.79
C ALA A 90 -12.76 -6.27 -5.29
N PRO A 91 -11.56 -6.14 -4.69
CA PRO A 91 -11.35 -6.23 -3.26
C PRO A 91 -12.11 -5.14 -2.49
N GLN A 92 -12.25 -5.30 -1.19
CA GLN A 92 -12.96 -4.33 -0.34
C GLN A 92 -12.21 -3.02 -0.14
N ALA A 93 -10.89 -3.05 -0.27
CA ALA A 93 -10.05 -1.87 -0.17
C ALA A 93 -8.77 -2.03 -1.00
N MET A 94 -8.16 -0.90 -1.32
CA MET A 94 -6.82 -0.83 -1.91
C MET A 94 -5.97 0.18 -1.15
N VAL A 95 -4.72 -0.20 -0.92
CA VAL A 95 -3.68 0.68 -0.36
C VAL A 95 -2.54 0.77 -1.36
N ILE A 96 -2.08 1.97 -1.65
CA ILE A 96 -0.84 2.21 -2.40
C ILE A 96 0.20 2.75 -1.41
N CYS A 97 1.17 1.93 -1.05
CA CYS A 97 2.12 2.21 0.02
C CYS A 97 3.54 1.68 -0.33
N PRO A 98 4.50 2.58 -0.55
CA PRO A 98 4.35 4.02 -0.73
C PRO A 98 3.74 4.38 -2.08
N CYS A 99 3.15 5.57 -2.19
CA CYS A 99 2.58 6.11 -3.43
C CYS A 99 3.47 7.20 -4.01
N THR A 100 3.94 7.03 -5.24
CA THR A 100 4.73 8.03 -5.98
C THR A 100 3.88 9.17 -6.52
N ASN A 101 4.52 10.32 -6.79
CA ASN A 101 3.91 11.44 -7.52
C ASN A 101 3.35 11.03 -8.89
N GLY A 102 4.07 10.16 -9.62
CA GLY A 102 3.62 9.67 -10.92
C GLY A 102 2.34 8.85 -10.82
N THR A 103 2.23 7.98 -9.83
CA THR A 103 1.01 7.21 -9.56
C THR A 103 -0.11 8.14 -9.10
N LEU A 104 0.15 9.05 -8.16
CA LEU A 104 -0.83 10.05 -7.70
C LEU A 104 -1.40 10.86 -8.87
N ALA A 105 -0.53 11.36 -9.76
CA ALA A 105 -0.93 12.14 -10.93
C ALA A 105 -1.74 11.30 -11.93
N ALA A 106 -1.33 10.06 -12.19
CA ALA A 106 -2.05 9.16 -13.08
C ALA A 106 -3.48 8.91 -12.58
N LEU A 107 -3.65 8.59 -11.30
CA LEU A 107 -4.97 8.37 -10.69
C LEU A 107 -5.82 9.62 -10.70
N ALA A 108 -5.25 10.79 -10.37
CA ALA A 108 -5.96 12.07 -10.38
C ALA A 108 -6.50 12.46 -11.77
N ASN A 109 -5.90 11.93 -12.84
CA ASN A 109 -6.31 12.16 -14.22
C ASN A 109 -7.05 10.96 -14.85
N GLY A 110 -7.43 9.95 -14.06
CA GLY A 110 -8.21 8.80 -14.56
C GLY A 110 -7.44 7.90 -15.53
N LEU A 111 -6.12 7.83 -15.43
CA LEU A 111 -5.31 6.96 -16.29
C LEU A 111 -5.35 5.51 -15.80
N SER A 112 -5.36 4.57 -16.75
CA SER A 112 -5.42 3.12 -16.50
C SER A 112 -4.43 2.37 -17.41
N ARG A 113 -3.13 2.74 -17.36
CA ARG A 113 -2.06 2.19 -18.20
C ARG A 113 -1.32 1.01 -17.58
N SER A 114 -1.61 0.71 -16.35
CA SER A 114 -1.06 -0.41 -15.59
C SER A 114 -2.12 -1.03 -14.71
N LEU A 115 -1.90 -2.25 -14.25
CA LEU A 115 -2.85 -2.91 -13.34
C LEU A 115 -3.00 -2.14 -12.01
N ILE A 116 -1.97 -1.44 -11.54
CA ILE A 116 -2.06 -0.57 -10.35
C ILE A 116 -3.05 0.57 -10.59
N GLU A 117 -2.90 1.28 -11.71
CA GLU A 117 -3.80 2.38 -12.06
C GLU A 117 -5.23 1.88 -12.27
N ARG A 118 -5.40 0.75 -12.98
CA ARG A 118 -6.71 0.15 -13.22
C ARG A 118 -7.39 -0.32 -11.93
N ALA A 119 -6.66 -0.98 -11.04
CA ALA A 119 -7.20 -1.42 -9.76
C ALA A 119 -7.69 -0.24 -8.91
N ALA A 120 -6.93 0.85 -8.87
CA ALA A 120 -7.32 2.06 -8.14
C ALA A 120 -8.56 2.73 -8.77
N ASP A 121 -8.64 2.81 -10.11
CA ASP A 121 -9.82 3.30 -10.83
C ASP A 121 -11.06 2.44 -10.51
N VAL A 122 -10.91 1.12 -10.49
CA VAL A 122 -11.97 0.19 -10.11
C VAL A 122 -12.44 0.44 -8.67
N ILE A 123 -11.52 0.57 -7.72
CA ILE A 123 -11.84 0.83 -6.31
C ILE A 123 -12.62 2.14 -6.17
N LEU A 124 -12.20 3.21 -6.84
CA LEU A 124 -12.89 4.51 -6.79
C LEU A 124 -14.29 4.44 -7.40
N LYS A 125 -14.46 3.87 -8.61
CA LYS A 125 -15.77 3.79 -9.25
C LYS A 125 -16.77 2.88 -8.52
N GLU A 126 -16.27 1.87 -7.80
CA GLU A 126 -17.08 1.00 -6.93
C GLU A 126 -17.31 1.60 -5.53
N GLN A 127 -16.87 2.85 -5.31
CA GLN A 127 -16.96 3.57 -4.03
C GLN A 127 -16.37 2.78 -2.84
N ARG A 128 -15.31 2.04 -3.11
CA ARG A 128 -14.56 1.30 -2.09
C ARG A 128 -13.40 2.13 -1.56
N LYS A 129 -12.81 1.72 -0.46
CA LYS A 129 -11.76 2.47 0.21
C LYS A 129 -10.44 2.41 -0.56
N LEU A 130 -9.96 3.56 -1.03
CA LEU A 130 -8.63 3.75 -1.57
C LEU A 130 -7.79 4.58 -0.60
N ILE A 131 -6.65 4.04 -0.14
CA ILE A 131 -5.70 4.73 0.74
C ILE A 131 -4.40 4.96 -0.04
N LEU A 132 -3.96 6.22 -0.09
CA LEU A 132 -2.72 6.62 -0.77
C LEU A 132 -1.70 7.07 0.28
N VAL A 133 -0.73 6.22 0.59
CA VAL A 133 0.39 6.55 1.50
C VAL A 133 1.44 7.29 0.68
N HIS A 134 1.18 8.57 0.45
CA HIS A 134 2.03 9.39 -0.39
C HIS A 134 3.32 9.77 0.34
N ARG A 135 4.47 9.65 -0.37
CA ARG A 135 5.78 10.05 0.18
C ARG A 135 6.52 10.94 -0.83
N GLU A 136 6.62 12.20 -0.48
CA GLU A 136 7.37 13.22 -1.22
C GLU A 136 7.67 14.43 -0.33
N THR A 137 8.84 15.05 -0.53
CA THR A 137 9.26 16.27 0.15
C THR A 137 10.27 17.02 -0.72
N PRO A 138 10.07 18.35 -1.01
CA PRO A 138 8.86 19.13 -0.76
C PRO A 138 7.72 18.79 -1.70
N LEU A 139 6.52 19.33 -1.45
CA LEU A 139 5.37 19.20 -2.35
C LEU A 139 5.25 20.41 -3.27
N SER A 140 5.02 20.18 -4.55
CA SER A 140 4.64 21.20 -5.52
C SER A 140 3.13 21.45 -5.52
N VAL A 141 2.72 22.57 -6.08
CA VAL A 141 1.29 22.90 -6.29
C VAL A 141 0.58 21.80 -7.07
N ILE A 142 1.22 21.23 -8.10
CA ILE A 142 0.65 20.15 -8.91
C ILE A 142 0.30 18.93 -8.07
N GLN A 143 1.18 18.54 -7.15
CA GLN A 143 0.94 17.39 -6.26
C GLN A 143 -0.20 17.68 -5.27
N LEU A 144 -0.25 18.89 -4.72
CA LEU A 144 -1.33 19.32 -3.82
C LEU A 144 -2.69 19.34 -4.53
N GLU A 145 -2.75 19.81 -5.77
CA GLU A 145 -3.96 19.79 -6.60
C GLU A 145 -4.41 18.35 -6.92
N ASN A 146 -3.47 17.45 -7.25
CA ASN A 146 -3.77 16.05 -7.49
C ASN A 146 -4.29 15.35 -6.21
N MET A 147 -3.69 15.63 -5.05
CA MET A 147 -4.20 15.13 -3.76
C MET A 147 -5.62 15.63 -3.49
N LEU A 148 -5.88 16.92 -3.70
CA LEU A 148 -7.20 17.51 -3.52
C LEU A 148 -8.24 16.87 -4.45
N ARG A 149 -7.89 16.65 -5.71
CA ARG A 149 -8.77 15.99 -6.70
C ARG A 149 -9.13 14.58 -6.25
N LEU A 150 -8.14 13.79 -5.82
CA LEU A 150 -8.36 12.42 -5.37
C LEU A 150 -9.13 12.36 -4.05
N ALA A 151 -8.86 13.28 -3.11
CA ALA A 151 -9.63 13.38 -1.87
C ALA A 151 -11.11 13.70 -2.14
N LYS A 152 -11.40 14.61 -3.08
CA LYS A 152 -12.76 14.89 -3.54
C LYS A 152 -13.44 13.70 -4.21
N SER A 153 -12.66 12.78 -4.81
CA SER A 153 -13.15 11.55 -5.42
C SER A 153 -13.31 10.40 -4.41
N GLY A 154 -13.05 10.64 -3.12
CA GLY A 154 -13.23 9.66 -2.05
C GLY A 154 -11.97 8.88 -1.65
N ALA A 155 -10.81 9.18 -2.24
CA ALA A 155 -9.56 8.58 -1.78
C ALA A 155 -9.11 9.20 -0.45
N LEU A 156 -8.58 8.36 0.45
CA LEU A 156 -7.90 8.82 1.66
C LEU A 156 -6.45 9.14 1.32
N ILE A 157 -6.07 10.41 1.42
CA ILE A 157 -4.67 10.84 1.32
C ILE A 157 -4.04 10.70 2.71
N LEU A 158 -3.05 9.82 2.84
CA LEU A 158 -2.32 9.55 4.07
C LEU A 158 -0.83 9.79 3.80
N PRO A 159 -0.32 11.02 3.97
CA PRO A 159 1.11 11.28 3.81
C PRO A 159 1.93 10.44 4.79
N ALA A 160 3.10 9.96 4.34
CA ALA A 160 4.02 9.20 5.18
C ALA A 160 4.77 10.13 6.17
N ASN A 161 4.00 10.86 6.99
CA ASN A 161 4.48 11.82 7.97
C ASN A 161 4.27 11.25 9.38
N PRO A 162 5.28 10.58 9.96
CA PRO A 162 5.14 9.98 11.30
C PRO A 162 5.06 11.04 12.40
N GLY A 163 4.28 10.76 13.44
CA GLY A 163 4.31 11.51 14.69
C GLY A 163 5.42 11.00 15.61
N PHE A 164 5.88 11.83 16.54
CA PHE A 164 6.95 11.49 17.47
C PHE A 164 6.50 11.42 18.95
N TYR A 165 5.21 11.61 19.21
CA TYR A 165 4.68 11.62 20.57
C TYR A 165 4.76 10.25 21.28
N HIS A 166 4.87 9.16 20.53
CA HIS A 166 5.08 7.81 21.05
C HIS A 166 6.56 7.50 21.37
N ARG A 167 7.48 8.49 21.21
CA ARG A 167 8.92 8.39 21.51
C ARG A 167 9.59 7.22 20.79
N PRO A 168 9.65 7.22 19.45
CA PRO A 168 10.26 6.13 18.69
C PRO A 168 11.74 5.99 19.07
N GLU A 169 12.19 4.77 19.28
CA GLU A 169 13.58 4.43 19.65
C GLU A 169 14.39 4.04 18.41
N ASN A 170 13.72 3.61 17.36
CA ASN A 170 14.35 3.13 16.13
C ASN A 170 13.47 3.43 14.91
N VAL A 171 13.99 3.14 13.71
CA VAL A 171 13.29 3.39 12.44
C VAL A 171 12.02 2.53 12.30
N ASN A 172 12.01 1.32 12.85
CA ASN A 172 10.83 0.44 12.76
C ASN A 172 9.63 1.03 13.50
N ASP A 173 9.85 1.73 14.62
CA ASP A 173 8.76 2.41 15.36
C ASP A 173 8.14 3.52 14.51
N ILE A 174 8.96 4.22 13.70
CA ILE A 174 8.49 5.24 12.75
C ILE A 174 7.67 4.58 11.62
N VAL A 175 8.13 3.44 11.12
CA VAL A 175 7.42 2.66 10.10
C VAL A 175 6.10 2.16 10.67
N ASP A 176 6.10 1.61 11.87
CA ASP A 176 4.92 1.07 12.53
C ASP A 176 3.87 2.15 12.81
N PHE A 177 4.27 3.41 13.05
CA PHE A 177 3.33 4.51 13.16
C PHE A 177 2.45 4.67 11.90
N ILE A 178 3.07 4.71 10.73
CA ILE A 178 2.35 4.87 9.46
C ILE A 178 1.51 3.62 9.16
N VAL A 179 2.07 2.44 9.37
CA VAL A 179 1.37 1.16 9.12
C VAL A 179 0.16 1.02 10.03
N ALA A 180 0.28 1.36 11.32
CA ALA A 180 -0.83 1.38 12.27
C ALA A 180 -1.97 2.28 11.77
N ARG A 181 -1.67 3.50 11.32
CA ARG A 181 -2.68 4.41 10.77
C ARG A 181 -3.39 3.84 9.55
N VAL A 182 -2.68 3.14 8.67
CA VAL A 182 -3.31 2.44 7.53
C VAL A 182 -4.23 1.33 8.02
N LEU A 183 -3.80 0.51 8.98
CA LEU A 183 -4.59 -0.58 9.54
C LEU A 183 -5.84 -0.07 10.25
N ASP A 184 -5.75 1.03 11.03
CA ASP A 184 -6.89 1.71 11.65
C ASP A 184 -7.95 2.06 10.59
N HIS A 185 -7.52 2.69 9.50
CA HIS A 185 -8.43 3.06 8.42
C HIS A 185 -9.01 1.86 7.68
N LEU A 186 -8.32 0.72 7.66
CA LEU A 186 -8.86 -0.53 7.12
C LEU A 186 -9.81 -1.24 8.10
N GLY A 187 -9.87 -0.82 9.36
CA GLY A 187 -10.62 -1.50 10.42
C GLY A 187 -10.00 -2.82 10.85
N ILE A 188 -8.67 -2.94 10.73
CA ILE A 188 -7.90 -4.14 11.09
C ILE A 188 -7.26 -3.93 12.47
N THR A 189 -7.58 -4.80 13.41
CA THR A 189 -6.97 -4.78 14.75
C THR A 189 -5.48 -5.10 14.68
N HIS A 190 -4.69 -4.32 15.39
CA HIS A 190 -3.23 -4.47 15.47
C HIS A 190 -2.71 -4.07 16.87
N CYS A 191 -1.45 -4.40 17.14
CA CYS A 191 -0.76 -4.05 18.40
C CYS A 191 0.49 -3.18 18.15
N LEU A 192 0.59 -2.50 17.00
CA LEU A 192 1.78 -1.70 16.63
C LEU A 192 1.90 -0.42 17.46
N LEU A 193 0.77 0.21 17.77
CA LEU A 193 0.71 1.44 18.57
C LEU A 193 -0.48 1.41 19.51
N GLN A 194 -0.31 2.03 20.67
CA GLN A 194 -1.43 2.33 21.55
C GLN A 194 -2.15 3.61 21.09
N PRO A 195 -3.49 3.66 21.13
CA PRO A 195 -4.23 4.86 20.84
C PRO A 195 -3.85 6.01 21.79
N TRP A 196 -3.81 7.22 21.26
CA TRP A 196 -3.50 8.42 22.04
C TRP A 196 -4.52 8.58 23.21
N GLY A 197 -3.99 8.83 24.41
CA GLY A 197 -4.82 9.06 25.61
C GLY A 197 -5.28 7.78 26.33
N MET A 198 -4.96 6.59 25.82
CA MET A 198 -5.16 5.35 26.55
C MET A 198 -3.86 4.99 27.29
N SER A 199 -3.81 5.21 28.59
CA SER A 199 -2.73 4.71 29.45
C SER A 199 -2.73 3.19 29.39
N ALA A 200 -1.54 2.58 29.29
CA ALA A 200 -1.41 1.17 29.62
C ALA A 200 -1.85 1.01 31.08
N GLY A 201 -2.97 0.32 31.30
CA GLY A 201 -3.46 -0.01 32.64
C GLY A 201 -2.52 -1.01 33.34
#